data_0a03a23603b7e6deda1cc4c6d60656ac
#
_entry.id   0a03a23603b7e6deda1cc4c6d60656ac
#
_cell.length_a   1.000
_cell.length_b   1.000
_cell.length_c   1.000
_cell.angle_alpha   90.00
_cell.angle_beta   90.00
_cell.angle_gamma   90.00
#
_symmetry.space_group_name_H-M   'P 1'
#
loop_
_entity.id
_entity.type
_entity.pdbx_description
1 polymer ?
#
loop_
_entity_poly.entity_id
_entity_poly.type
_entity_poly.pdbx_seq_one_letter_code
_entity_poly.pdbx_strand_id
1 'polypeptide(L)'
;LNRSVKIKQVVDALEHYAPLPLQEGYDNAGLQVGLTEAVEMSGALLCLDVTEAVVDEAIRKGCNLIVSHHPLIFRKLARISDENYVQRTVRKAIKNDITIVAMHTNMDAAAGGVNFKIAEKLGLRNVQFFAGEKEVDGVKGGEGVIGEVAEDLAADDLVLMLKERFGVECVQCNQLLRRPIRKVALCGGAGAFLLDAAIKAGADAFITGEMSYHEYFCHEQEIQICVIGHYQSEQFTGEIFRSIIQENFPDAKCCISEINTNPILYL
;
A
#
# COMPACT_ATOMS: atom_id res chain seq x y z
N LEU A 1 -11.30 -22.58 -24.95
CA LEU A 1 -11.01 -23.32 -23.71
C LEU A 1 -10.46 -22.31 -22.71
N ASN A 2 -11.32 -21.82 -21.79
CA ASN A 2 -10.84 -21.06 -20.64
C ASN A 2 -9.85 -21.94 -19.87
N ARG A 3 -8.58 -21.61 -19.91
CA ARG A 3 -7.58 -22.28 -19.05
C ARG A 3 -7.85 -21.80 -17.64
N SER A 4 -8.17 -22.72 -16.74
CA SER A 4 -8.25 -22.42 -15.30
C SER A 4 -6.91 -21.84 -14.83
N VAL A 5 -6.96 -20.74 -14.10
CA VAL A 5 -5.79 -20.06 -13.54
C VAL A 5 -5.51 -20.64 -12.17
N LYS A 6 -4.27 -21.04 -11.90
CA LYS A 6 -3.86 -21.50 -10.57
C LYS A 6 -3.47 -20.32 -9.68
N ILE A 7 -3.68 -20.45 -8.38
CA ILE A 7 -3.25 -19.44 -7.40
C ILE A 7 -1.75 -19.15 -7.55
N LYS A 8 -0.93 -20.20 -7.74
CA LYS A 8 0.52 -20.04 -7.96
C LYS A 8 0.85 -19.09 -9.11
N GLN A 9 0.15 -19.17 -10.22
CA GLN A 9 0.40 -18.31 -11.37
C GLN A 9 0.10 -16.84 -11.06
N VAL A 10 -0.93 -16.57 -10.26
CA VAL A 10 -1.27 -15.22 -9.80
C VAL A 10 -0.20 -14.69 -8.84
N VAL A 11 0.23 -15.52 -7.89
CA VAL A 11 1.31 -15.17 -6.96
C VAL A 11 2.60 -14.86 -7.73
N ASP A 12 2.96 -15.70 -8.69
CA ASP A 12 4.16 -15.48 -9.52
C ASP A 12 4.09 -14.17 -10.32
N ALA A 13 2.92 -13.80 -10.84
CA ALA A 13 2.73 -12.54 -11.54
C ALA A 13 2.91 -11.33 -10.60
N LEU A 14 2.37 -11.41 -9.38
CA LEU A 14 2.54 -10.37 -8.36
C LEU A 14 4.00 -10.23 -7.92
N GLU A 15 4.68 -11.36 -7.67
CA GLU A 15 6.09 -11.39 -7.26
C GLU A 15 7.04 -11.02 -8.40
N HIS A 16 6.66 -11.26 -9.66
CA HIS A 16 7.41 -10.76 -10.81
C HIS A 16 7.35 -9.24 -10.92
N TYR A 17 6.19 -8.65 -10.62
CA TYR A 17 6.00 -7.20 -10.59
C TYR A 17 6.75 -6.54 -9.42
N ALA A 18 6.65 -7.12 -8.23
CA ALA A 18 7.29 -6.65 -7.01
C ALA A 18 7.99 -7.81 -6.29
N PRO A 19 9.24 -8.14 -6.69
CA PRO A 19 9.98 -9.27 -6.12
C PRO A 19 10.09 -9.20 -4.60
N LEU A 20 9.90 -10.33 -3.91
CA LEU A 20 9.97 -10.39 -2.45
C LEU A 20 11.27 -9.82 -1.85
N PRO A 21 12.48 -9.99 -2.45
CA PRO A 21 13.69 -9.38 -1.92
C PRO A 21 13.70 -7.83 -1.92
N LEU A 22 12.72 -7.18 -2.55
CA LEU A 22 12.53 -5.73 -2.40
C LEU A 22 11.95 -5.34 -1.03
N GLN A 23 11.41 -6.29 -0.27
CA GLN A 23 10.85 -6.01 1.05
C GLN A 23 11.91 -5.57 2.07
N GLU A 24 11.44 -4.89 3.11
CA GLU A 24 12.28 -4.51 4.24
C GLU A 24 12.67 -5.72 5.10
N GLY A 25 13.82 -5.64 5.77
CA GLY A 25 14.37 -6.78 6.53
C GLY A 25 13.52 -7.26 7.71
N TYR A 26 12.60 -6.44 8.18
CA TYR A 26 11.66 -6.77 9.26
C TYR A 26 10.31 -7.31 8.77
N ASP A 27 10.07 -7.25 7.44
CA ASP A 27 8.78 -7.56 6.82
C ASP A 27 8.54 -9.07 6.67
N ASN A 28 7.29 -9.43 6.44
CA ASN A 28 6.85 -10.79 6.16
C ASN A 28 5.88 -10.82 4.97
N ALA A 29 6.27 -10.22 3.85
CA ALA A 29 5.50 -10.29 2.61
C ALA A 29 5.51 -11.70 2.00
N GLY A 30 4.60 -11.97 1.10
CA GLY A 30 4.45 -13.25 0.41
C GLY A 30 3.32 -14.11 0.98
N LEU A 31 3.41 -15.42 0.79
CA LEU A 31 2.39 -16.37 1.24
C LEU A 31 2.25 -16.35 2.78
N GLN A 32 1.04 -16.08 3.24
CA GLN A 32 0.69 -16.04 4.66
C GLN A 32 0.01 -17.33 5.12
N VAL A 33 -1.00 -17.78 4.37
CA VAL A 33 -1.83 -18.93 4.69
C VAL A 33 -2.21 -19.64 3.40
N GLY A 34 -2.29 -20.96 3.42
CA GLY A 34 -2.85 -21.77 2.35
C GLY A 34 -1.84 -22.43 1.43
N LEU A 35 -2.34 -22.98 0.34
CA LEU A 35 -1.59 -23.72 -0.67
C LEU A 35 -1.75 -23.06 -2.03
N THR A 36 -0.70 -23.05 -2.83
CA THR A 36 -0.69 -22.36 -4.14
C THR A 36 -0.49 -23.27 -5.33
N GLU A 37 0.30 -24.33 -5.20
CA GLU A 37 0.84 -25.13 -6.30
C GLU A 37 -0.21 -25.82 -7.18
N ALA A 38 -1.20 -26.46 -6.58
CA ALA A 38 -2.20 -27.27 -7.29
C ALA A 38 -3.60 -26.64 -7.30
N VAL A 39 -3.81 -25.53 -6.57
CA VAL A 39 -5.16 -24.98 -6.33
C VAL A 39 -5.55 -24.05 -7.46
N GLU A 40 -6.70 -24.34 -8.09
CA GLU A 40 -7.31 -23.43 -9.06
C GLU A 40 -7.94 -22.23 -8.37
N MET A 41 -7.72 -21.04 -8.93
CA MET A 41 -8.31 -19.81 -8.41
C MET A 41 -9.76 -19.69 -8.87
N SER A 42 -10.69 -19.64 -7.91
CA SER A 42 -12.10 -19.32 -8.19
C SER A 42 -12.36 -17.82 -8.27
N GLY A 43 -11.52 -17.02 -7.63
CA GLY A 43 -11.51 -15.57 -7.64
C GLY A 43 -10.53 -15.02 -6.61
N ALA A 44 -10.11 -13.78 -6.80
CA ALA A 44 -9.27 -13.03 -5.88
C ALA A 44 -10.04 -11.88 -5.24
N LEU A 45 -9.98 -11.77 -3.90
CA LEU A 45 -10.41 -10.61 -3.14
C LEU A 45 -9.16 -9.77 -2.79
N LEU A 46 -9.19 -8.49 -3.12
CA LEU A 46 -8.07 -7.57 -3.01
C LEU A 46 -8.36 -6.56 -1.90
N CYS A 47 -7.48 -6.42 -0.92
CA CYS A 47 -7.72 -5.59 0.25
C CYS A 47 -6.45 -4.94 0.79
N LEU A 48 -6.61 -4.02 1.73
CA LEU A 48 -5.48 -3.44 2.46
C LEU A 48 -5.10 -4.36 3.63
N ASP A 49 -6.06 -4.68 4.48
CA ASP A 49 -5.88 -5.51 5.67
C ASP A 49 -6.75 -6.77 5.58
N VAL A 50 -6.30 -7.86 6.21
CA VAL A 50 -7.09 -9.09 6.35
C VAL A 50 -7.67 -9.19 7.74
N THR A 51 -8.99 -9.20 7.82
CA THR A 51 -9.77 -9.42 9.05
C THR A 51 -10.71 -10.59 8.86
N GLU A 52 -11.36 -11.04 9.94
CA GLU A 52 -12.41 -12.08 9.83
C GLU A 52 -13.53 -11.65 8.89
N ALA A 53 -13.91 -10.36 8.90
CA ALA A 53 -14.94 -9.81 8.00
C ALA A 53 -14.53 -9.86 6.52
N VAL A 54 -13.25 -9.62 6.22
CA VAL A 54 -12.70 -9.73 4.86
C VAL A 54 -12.69 -11.19 4.39
N VAL A 55 -12.37 -12.14 5.28
CA VAL A 55 -12.48 -13.57 4.96
C VAL A 55 -13.94 -13.96 4.70
N ASP A 56 -14.88 -13.47 5.49
CA ASP A 56 -16.33 -13.70 5.26
C ASP A 56 -16.79 -13.10 3.92
N GLU A 57 -16.25 -11.94 3.53
CA GLU A 57 -16.51 -11.35 2.23
C GLU A 57 -15.96 -12.23 1.09
N ALA A 58 -14.74 -12.77 1.22
CA ALA A 58 -14.17 -13.67 0.24
C ALA A 58 -15.04 -14.92 0.04
N ILE A 59 -15.52 -15.52 1.14
CA ILE A 59 -16.44 -16.66 1.11
C ILE A 59 -17.73 -16.30 0.36
N ARG A 60 -18.39 -15.19 0.72
CA ARG A 60 -19.63 -14.75 0.05
C ARG A 60 -19.45 -14.48 -1.43
N LYS A 61 -18.31 -13.90 -1.82
CA LYS A 61 -17.97 -13.60 -3.21
C LYS A 61 -17.41 -14.81 -3.96
N GLY A 62 -17.25 -15.96 -3.33
CA GLY A 62 -16.70 -17.18 -3.96
C GLY A 62 -15.24 -16.98 -4.42
N CYS A 63 -14.44 -16.28 -3.61
CA CYS A 63 -13.01 -16.06 -3.84
C CYS A 63 -12.22 -16.96 -2.89
N ASN A 64 -11.29 -17.77 -3.42
CA ASN A 64 -10.41 -18.61 -2.62
C ASN A 64 -8.98 -18.06 -2.48
N LEU A 65 -8.73 -16.88 -3.04
CA LEU A 65 -7.50 -16.12 -2.87
C LEU A 65 -7.82 -14.75 -2.27
N ILE A 66 -7.08 -14.34 -1.26
CA ILE A 66 -7.03 -12.96 -0.75
C ILE A 66 -5.63 -12.43 -1.01
N VAL A 67 -5.53 -11.28 -1.69
CA VAL A 67 -4.28 -10.53 -1.85
C VAL A 67 -4.43 -9.27 -1.02
N SER A 68 -3.58 -9.14 0.01
CA SER A 68 -3.57 -7.98 0.89
C SER A 68 -2.29 -7.18 0.74
N HIS A 69 -2.36 -5.90 1.11
CA HIS A 69 -1.16 -5.10 1.27
C HIS A 69 -0.45 -5.49 2.56
N HIS A 70 -1.10 -5.34 3.70
CA HIS A 70 -0.52 -5.69 4.99
C HIS A 70 -0.52 -7.21 5.22
N PRO A 71 0.59 -7.79 5.71
CA PRO A 71 0.64 -9.20 6.06
C PRO A 71 -0.21 -9.47 7.30
N LEU A 72 -1.12 -10.46 7.20
CA LEU A 72 -1.90 -10.92 8.33
C LEU A 72 -1.00 -11.44 9.46
N ILE A 73 0.03 -12.20 9.10
CA ILE A 73 1.02 -12.75 10.02
C ILE A 73 2.28 -11.88 9.97
N PHE A 74 2.22 -10.67 10.53
CA PHE A 74 3.39 -9.79 10.61
C PHE A 74 4.41 -10.29 11.63
N ARG A 75 3.93 -10.84 12.76
CA ARG A 75 4.77 -11.45 13.79
C ARG A 75 4.56 -12.96 13.82
N LYS A 76 5.64 -13.72 14.05
CA LYS A 76 5.59 -15.18 14.13
C LYS A 76 4.53 -15.66 15.12
N LEU A 77 3.69 -16.59 14.68
CA LEU A 77 2.70 -17.22 15.53
C LEU A 77 3.32 -18.44 16.24
N ALA A 78 3.25 -18.48 17.57
CA ALA A 78 3.65 -19.65 18.35
C ALA A 78 2.53 -20.70 18.41
N ARG A 79 1.29 -20.29 18.18
CA ARG A 79 0.10 -21.17 18.19
C ARG A 79 -1.01 -20.57 17.32
N ILE A 80 -1.98 -21.39 16.95
CA ILE A 80 -3.20 -20.97 16.24
C ILE A 80 -4.38 -21.32 17.15
N SER A 81 -4.97 -20.30 17.77
CA SER A 81 -6.12 -20.43 18.68
C SER A 81 -7.16 -19.34 18.38
N ASP A 82 -7.82 -18.82 19.39
CA ASP A 82 -8.79 -17.73 19.31
C ASP A 82 -8.42 -16.49 20.17
N GLU A 83 -7.20 -16.46 20.70
CA GLU A 83 -6.73 -15.41 21.62
C GLU A 83 -6.79 -13.99 21.01
N ASN A 84 -6.49 -13.85 19.69
CA ASN A 84 -6.48 -12.57 19.03
C ASN A 84 -7.04 -12.67 17.61
N TYR A 85 -7.28 -11.51 16.99
CA TYR A 85 -7.90 -11.47 15.66
C TYR A 85 -7.05 -12.16 14.58
N VAL A 86 -5.72 -12.10 14.66
CA VAL A 86 -4.81 -12.73 13.69
C VAL A 86 -5.02 -14.25 13.71
N GLN A 87 -4.96 -14.86 14.90
CA GLN A 87 -5.15 -16.31 15.06
C GLN A 87 -6.55 -16.76 14.62
N ARG A 88 -7.60 -15.99 14.98
CA ARG A 88 -8.98 -16.29 14.53
C ARG A 88 -9.12 -16.19 13.01
N THR A 89 -8.52 -15.17 12.39
CA THR A 89 -8.55 -14.98 10.94
C THR A 89 -7.79 -16.08 10.21
N VAL A 90 -6.59 -16.44 10.66
CA VAL A 90 -5.82 -17.58 10.12
C VAL A 90 -6.62 -18.87 10.19
N ARG A 91 -7.19 -19.16 11.36
CA ARG A 91 -8.00 -20.36 11.57
C ARG A 91 -9.25 -20.38 10.66
N LYS A 92 -9.90 -19.24 10.47
CA LYS A 92 -11.05 -19.10 9.57
C LYS A 92 -10.65 -19.34 8.11
N ALA A 93 -9.54 -18.76 7.66
CA ALA A 93 -9.01 -18.95 6.31
C ALA A 93 -8.70 -20.43 6.03
N ILE A 94 -7.97 -21.09 6.93
CA ILE A 94 -7.64 -22.52 6.82
C ILE A 94 -8.91 -23.38 6.72
N LYS A 95 -9.90 -23.13 7.58
CA LYS A 95 -11.16 -23.89 7.61
C LYS A 95 -11.98 -23.78 6.32
N ASN A 96 -11.80 -22.69 5.57
CA ASN A 96 -12.54 -22.40 4.34
C ASN A 96 -11.67 -22.52 3.07
N ASP A 97 -10.49 -23.13 3.16
CA ASP A 97 -9.56 -23.34 2.05
C ASP A 97 -9.22 -22.03 1.30
N ILE A 98 -9.07 -20.93 2.04
CA ILE A 98 -8.70 -19.62 1.49
C ILE A 98 -7.19 -19.41 1.62
N THR A 99 -6.54 -19.12 0.51
CA THR A 99 -5.14 -18.71 0.46
C THR A 99 -5.02 -17.20 0.68
N ILE A 100 -4.07 -16.78 1.50
CA ILE A 100 -3.77 -15.37 1.79
C ILE A 100 -2.34 -15.07 1.41
N VAL A 101 -2.14 -14.05 0.58
CA VAL A 101 -0.84 -13.55 0.13
C VAL A 101 -0.74 -12.06 0.42
N ALA A 102 0.37 -11.61 0.96
CA ALA A 102 0.64 -10.20 1.23
C ALA A 102 1.71 -9.65 0.28
N MET A 103 1.43 -8.47 -0.29
CA MET A 103 2.37 -7.69 -1.10
C MET A 103 2.55 -6.34 -0.39
N HIS A 104 3.51 -6.29 0.52
CA HIS A 104 3.68 -5.20 1.49
C HIS A 104 4.83 -4.26 1.09
N THR A 105 5.91 -4.21 1.84
CA THR A 105 7.01 -3.27 1.56
C THR A 105 7.74 -3.56 0.24
N ASN A 106 7.65 -4.77 -0.28
CA ASN A 106 8.09 -5.07 -1.65
C ASN A 106 7.25 -4.32 -2.70
N MET A 107 5.94 -4.18 -2.49
CA MET A 107 5.05 -3.42 -3.37
C MET A 107 5.21 -1.90 -3.16
N ASP A 108 5.54 -1.45 -1.95
CA ASP A 108 5.90 -0.05 -1.69
C ASP A 108 7.18 0.33 -2.44
N ALA A 109 8.16 -0.57 -2.44
CA ALA A 109 9.47 -0.34 -3.04
C ALA A 109 9.50 -0.51 -4.57
N ALA A 110 8.54 -1.23 -5.17
CA ALA A 110 8.55 -1.49 -6.61
C ALA A 110 8.21 -0.25 -7.44
N ALA A 111 8.85 -0.12 -8.60
CA ALA A 111 8.44 0.86 -9.60
C ALA A 111 6.99 0.61 -10.04
N GLY A 112 6.16 1.64 -10.05
CA GLY A 112 4.72 1.52 -10.30
C GLY A 112 3.90 0.97 -9.12
N GLY A 113 4.51 0.72 -7.97
CA GLY A 113 3.85 0.25 -6.75
C GLY A 113 3.10 1.34 -5.99
N VAL A 114 2.96 1.15 -4.66
CA VAL A 114 2.06 1.96 -3.82
C VAL A 114 2.40 3.45 -3.87
N ASN A 115 3.67 3.83 -3.74
CA ASN A 115 4.07 5.24 -3.77
C ASN A 115 3.80 5.90 -5.12
N PHE A 116 3.98 5.16 -6.23
CA PHE A 116 3.61 5.65 -7.56
C PHE A 116 2.10 5.80 -7.72
N LYS A 117 1.30 4.91 -7.10
CA LYS A 117 -0.16 5.03 -7.11
C LYS A 117 -0.62 6.27 -6.34
N ILE A 118 -0.01 6.59 -5.21
CA ILE A 118 -0.29 7.82 -4.48
C ILE A 118 0.05 9.05 -5.34
N ALA A 119 1.21 9.04 -6.00
CA ALA A 119 1.62 10.11 -6.91
C ALA A 119 0.66 10.27 -8.11
N GLU A 120 0.19 9.16 -8.68
CA GLU A 120 -0.85 9.15 -9.73
C GLU A 120 -2.15 9.82 -9.24
N LYS A 121 -2.62 9.45 -8.04
CA LYS A 121 -3.83 10.06 -7.44
C LYS A 121 -3.66 11.57 -7.20
N LEU A 122 -2.45 12.02 -6.91
CA LEU A 122 -2.10 13.45 -6.80
C LEU A 122 -1.90 14.12 -8.16
N GLY A 123 -1.82 13.38 -9.26
CA GLY A 123 -1.55 13.92 -10.59
C GLY A 123 -0.14 14.48 -10.72
N LEU A 124 0.83 13.94 -9.98
CA LEU A 124 2.23 14.34 -10.07
C LEU A 124 2.84 13.90 -11.41
N ARG A 125 3.75 14.71 -11.92
CA ARG A 125 4.52 14.47 -13.15
C ARG A 125 5.98 14.18 -12.80
N ASN A 126 6.72 13.56 -13.73
CA ASN A 126 8.15 13.27 -13.57
C ASN A 126 8.47 12.52 -12.28
N VAL A 127 7.63 11.51 -11.96
CA VAL A 127 7.71 10.76 -10.72
C VAL A 127 8.89 9.79 -10.75
N GLN A 128 9.74 9.84 -9.74
CA GLN A 128 10.90 8.96 -9.57
C GLN A 128 11.16 8.68 -8.09
N PHE A 129 11.89 7.61 -7.79
CA PHE A 129 12.38 7.38 -6.43
C PHE A 129 13.30 8.51 -5.98
N PHE A 130 13.37 8.76 -4.68
CA PHE A 130 14.30 9.77 -4.14
C PHE A 130 15.22 9.22 -3.04
N ALA A 131 15.02 7.97 -2.62
CA ALA A 131 15.86 7.31 -1.62
C ALA A 131 15.92 5.80 -1.86
N GLY A 132 16.92 5.13 -1.26
CA GLY A 132 17.02 3.67 -1.15
C GLY A 132 16.99 2.90 -2.47
N GLU A 133 17.48 3.49 -3.59
CA GLU A 133 17.41 2.83 -4.90
C GLU A 133 18.14 1.49 -4.88
N LYS A 134 17.45 0.45 -5.37
CA LYS A 134 17.93 -0.92 -5.51
C LYS A 134 17.34 -1.59 -6.75
N GLU A 135 17.89 -2.70 -7.15
CA GLU A 135 17.38 -3.51 -8.27
C GLU A 135 17.40 -4.98 -7.90
N VAL A 136 16.29 -5.67 -8.15
CA VAL A 136 16.14 -7.11 -7.93
C VAL A 136 15.49 -7.72 -9.16
N ASP A 137 16.15 -8.70 -9.75
CA ASP A 137 15.68 -9.43 -10.94
C ASP A 137 15.27 -8.53 -12.11
N GLY A 138 15.98 -7.40 -12.29
CA GLY A 138 15.69 -6.41 -13.32
C GLY A 138 14.55 -5.43 -12.96
N VAL A 139 13.95 -5.57 -11.79
CA VAL A 139 12.94 -4.66 -11.27
C VAL A 139 13.60 -3.57 -10.42
N LYS A 140 13.41 -2.31 -10.82
CA LYS A 140 13.88 -1.17 -10.04
C LYS A 140 13.00 -0.97 -8.81
N GLY A 141 13.63 -0.68 -7.70
CA GLY A 141 13.00 -0.38 -6.44
C GLY A 141 13.65 0.81 -5.74
N GLY A 142 12.95 1.37 -4.77
CA GLY A 142 13.44 2.48 -3.96
C GLY A 142 12.46 2.80 -2.84
N GLU A 143 12.78 3.85 -2.09
CA GLU A 143 11.97 4.30 -0.96
C GLU A 143 11.39 5.68 -1.27
N GLY A 144 10.07 5.78 -1.18
CA GLY A 144 9.34 6.99 -1.49
C GLY A 144 9.53 7.48 -2.92
N VAL A 145 8.69 8.39 -3.36
CA VAL A 145 8.80 9.01 -4.68
C VAL A 145 8.69 10.53 -4.58
N ILE A 146 9.32 11.21 -5.52
CA ILE A 146 9.23 12.66 -5.70
C ILE A 146 8.72 12.96 -7.11
N GLY A 147 7.87 13.96 -7.23
CA GLY A 147 7.34 14.41 -8.51
C GLY A 147 6.99 15.90 -8.48
N GLU A 148 6.45 16.40 -9.56
CA GLU A 148 6.08 17.81 -9.71
C GLU A 148 4.56 17.95 -9.89
N VAL A 149 3.97 18.95 -9.22
CA VAL A 149 2.59 19.35 -9.51
C VAL A 149 2.51 20.03 -10.89
N ALA A 150 1.33 20.00 -11.51
CA ALA A 150 1.14 20.59 -12.84
C ALA A 150 1.33 22.11 -12.86
N GLU A 151 0.88 22.77 -11.79
CA GLU A 151 0.99 24.20 -11.54
C GLU A 151 1.39 24.40 -10.08
N ASP A 152 2.15 25.46 -9.82
CA ASP A 152 2.58 25.79 -8.47
C ASP A 152 1.37 25.99 -7.55
N LEU A 153 1.39 25.34 -6.38
CA LEU A 153 0.30 25.37 -5.40
C LEU A 153 0.66 26.17 -4.15
N ALA A 154 -0.32 26.86 -3.59
CA ALA A 154 -0.22 27.31 -2.21
C ALA A 154 -0.38 26.10 -1.24
N ALA A 155 0.14 26.22 -0.03
CA ALA A 155 0.11 25.12 0.93
C ALA A 155 -1.31 24.70 1.33
N ASP A 156 -2.24 25.64 1.46
CA ASP A 156 -3.65 25.38 1.72
C ASP A 156 -4.36 24.69 0.54
N ASP A 157 -4.02 25.03 -0.71
CA ASP A 157 -4.53 24.34 -1.90
C ASP A 157 -4.05 22.88 -1.95
N LEU A 158 -2.79 22.61 -1.54
CA LEU A 158 -2.30 21.23 -1.41
C LEU A 158 -3.11 20.45 -0.36
N VAL A 159 -3.40 21.06 0.80
CA VAL A 159 -4.22 20.44 1.84
C VAL A 159 -5.63 20.13 1.33
N LEU A 160 -6.26 21.06 0.61
CA LEU A 160 -7.58 20.84 0.01
C LEU A 160 -7.56 19.71 -1.04
N MET A 161 -6.52 19.67 -1.88
CA MET A 161 -6.32 18.60 -2.86
C MET A 161 -6.19 17.23 -2.19
N LEU A 162 -5.43 17.14 -1.08
CA LEU A 162 -5.29 15.91 -0.31
C LEU A 162 -6.63 15.45 0.27
N LYS A 163 -7.40 16.38 0.86
CA LYS A 163 -8.73 16.07 1.39
C LYS A 163 -9.67 15.53 0.33
N GLU A 164 -9.71 16.14 -0.83
CA GLU A 164 -10.58 15.74 -1.93
C GLU A 164 -10.17 14.39 -2.53
N ARG A 165 -8.89 14.22 -2.86
CA ARG A 165 -8.43 13.05 -3.61
C ARG A 165 -8.30 11.78 -2.78
N PHE A 166 -8.05 11.91 -1.48
CA PHE A 166 -7.91 10.79 -0.54
C PHE A 166 -9.11 10.61 0.39
N GLY A 167 -10.13 11.47 0.30
CA GLY A 167 -11.30 11.39 1.17
C GLY A 167 -10.95 11.62 2.63
N VAL A 168 -10.02 12.53 2.92
CA VAL A 168 -9.51 12.79 4.28
C VAL A 168 -10.24 13.98 4.89
N GLU A 169 -10.82 13.80 6.06
CA GLU A 169 -11.47 14.89 6.77
C GLU A 169 -10.49 15.84 7.48
N CYS A 170 -9.37 15.30 7.95
CA CYS A 170 -8.34 16.03 8.67
C CYS A 170 -6.95 15.69 8.14
N VAL A 171 -6.18 16.70 7.75
CA VAL A 171 -4.75 16.58 7.42
C VAL A 171 -3.95 17.23 8.53
N GLN A 172 -3.01 16.50 9.12
CA GLN A 172 -2.07 17.08 10.09
C GLN A 172 -0.93 17.75 9.34
N CYS A 173 -0.65 19.01 9.67
CA CYS A 173 0.40 19.79 9.01
C CYS A 173 1.27 20.51 10.02
N ASN A 174 2.52 20.83 9.63
CA ASN A 174 3.29 21.89 10.26
C ASN A 174 2.78 23.28 9.83
N GLN A 175 3.48 24.35 10.22
CA GLN A 175 3.13 25.70 9.78
C GLN A 175 3.06 25.76 8.23
N LEU A 176 1.98 26.32 7.70
CA LEU A 176 1.79 26.42 6.25
C LEU A 176 2.92 27.22 5.60
N LEU A 177 3.48 26.62 4.55
CA LEU A 177 4.57 27.20 3.79
C LEU A 177 4.09 28.44 3.04
N ARG A 178 4.87 29.53 3.08
CA ARG A 178 4.51 30.81 2.45
C ARG A 178 4.93 30.93 0.99
N ARG A 179 5.88 30.07 0.56
CA ARG A 179 6.31 29.99 -0.84
C ARG A 179 5.53 28.92 -1.60
N PRO A 180 5.45 29.02 -2.94
CA PRO A 180 4.77 28.01 -3.74
C PRO A 180 5.38 26.61 -3.59
N ILE A 181 4.53 25.60 -3.70
CA ILE A 181 4.89 24.18 -3.72
C ILE A 181 4.89 23.71 -5.16
N ARG A 182 6.01 23.19 -5.63
CA ARG A 182 6.20 22.61 -6.95
C ARG A 182 6.61 21.14 -6.89
N LYS A 183 7.61 20.82 -6.07
CA LYS A 183 8.11 19.46 -5.88
C LYS A 183 7.50 18.83 -4.65
N VAL A 184 6.88 17.67 -4.83
CA VAL A 184 6.22 16.92 -3.77
C VAL A 184 6.88 15.56 -3.64
N ALA A 185 7.46 15.29 -2.47
CA ALA A 185 7.91 13.97 -2.08
C ALA A 185 6.82 13.27 -1.27
N LEU A 186 6.73 11.96 -1.37
CA LEU A 186 5.76 11.18 -0.62
C LEU A 186 6.23 9.77 -0.30
N CYS A 187 5.71 9.23 0.80
CA CYS A 187 5.81 7.84 1.17
C CYS A 187 4.54 7.47 1.96
N GLY A 188 3.78 6.50 1.45
CA GLY A 188 2.58 5.98 2.13
C GLY A 188 2.91 5.31 3.47
N GLY A 189 1.86 5.03 4.25
CA GLY A 189 2.00 4.37 5.54
C GLY A 189 2.87 5.14 6.53
N ALA A 190 3.77 4.44 7.23
CA ALA A 190 4.70 5.00 8.21
C ALA A 190 6.00 5.52 7.56
N GLY A 191 5.87 6.45 6.62
CA GLY A 191 6.98 6.95 5.80
C GLY A 191 7.80 8.10 6.40
N ALA A 192 7.55 8.53 7.63
CA ALA A 192 8.19 9.69 8.26
C ALA A 192 9.73 9.64 8.26
N PHE A 193 10.33 8.46 8.30
CA PHE A 193 11.79 8.27 8.26
C PHE A 193 12.46 8.85 6.99
N LEU A 194 11.70 9.15 5.96
CA LEU A 194 12.19 9.73 4.70
C LEU A 194 12.15 11.26 4.67
N LEU A 195 11.71 11.94 5.73
CA LEU A 195 11.60 13.41 5.75
C LEU A 195 12.94 14.08 5.42
N ASP A 196 14.03 13.67 6.04
CA ASP A 196 15.36 14.24 5.78
C ASP A 196 15.83 14.00 4.33
N ALA A 197 15.51 12.83 3.78
CA ALA A 197 15.82 12.51 2.39
C ALA A 197 14.98 13.37 1.43
N ALA A 198 13.71 13.63 1.74
CA ALA A 198 12.85 14.52 0.97
C ALA A 198 13.37 15.95 0.94
N ILE A 199 13.82 16.47 2.08
CA ILE A 199 14.45 17.80 2.20
C ILE A 199 15.71 17.85 1.34
N LYS A 200 16.59 16.85 1.44
CA LYS A 200 17.84 16.77 0.63
C LYS A 200 17.55 16.65 -0.86
N ALA A 201 16.46 16.03 -1.26
CA ALA A 201 16.01 15.93 -2.65
C ALA A 201 15.39 17.24 -3.17
N GLY A 202 15.25 18.27 -2.31
CA GLY A 202 14.72 19.58 -2.67
C GLY A 202 13.19 19.58 -2.81
N ALA A 203 12.49 18.74 -2.06
CA ALA A 203 11.04 18.76 -2.01
C ALA A 203 10.52 20.03 -1.31
N ASP A 204 9.45 20.61 -1.84
CA ASP A 204 8.70 21.69 -1.19
C ASP A 204 7.67 21.17 -0.20
N ALA A 205 7.18 19.95 -0.44
CA ALA A 205 6.24 19.27 0.45
C ALA A 205 6.61 17.79 0.60
N PHE A 206 6.31 17.23 1.78
CA PHE A 206 6.40 15.81 2.08
C PHE A 206 5.07 15.29 2.61
N ILE A 207 4.54 14.25 1.96
CA ILE A 207 3.26 13.62 2.28
C ILE A 207 3.52 12.21 2.79
N THR A 208 2.93 11.87 3.94
CA THR A 208 3.02 10.52 4.51
C THR A 208 1.73 10.13 5.24
N GLY A 209 1.60 8.86 5.61
CA GLY A 209 0.46 8.36 6.39
C GLY A 209 0.58 8.61 7.87
N GLU A 210 1.77 8.51 8.44
CA GLU A 210 2.03 8.64 9.88
C GLU A 210 3.32 9.41 10.16
N MET A 211 3.29 10.21 11.23
CA MET A 211 4.44 10.95 11.72
C MET A 211 4.29 11.23 13.22
N SER A 212 5.37 11.06 13.99
CA SER A 212 5.38 11.32 15.42
C SER A 212 5.46 12.83 15.71
N TYR A 213 4.88 13.25 16.84
CA TYR A 213 4.80 14.66 17.25
C TYR A 213 6.12 15.43 17.15
N HIS A 214 7.24 14.84 17.60
CA HIS A 214 8.53 15.52 17.62
C HIS A 214 9.19 15.66 16.25
N GLU A 215 8.73 14.93 15.24
CA GLU A 215 9.26 15.01 13.87
C GLU A 215 8.78 16.25 13.10
N TYR A 216 7.80 16.98 13.63
CA TYR A 216 7.32 18.25 13.04
C TYR A 216 8.18 19.46 13.39
N PHE A 217 9.04 19.37 14.42
CA PHE A 217 9.81 20.51 14.89
C PHE A 217 10.95 20.91 13.95
N CYS A 218 11.25 22.22 13.94
CA CYS A 218 12.37 22.81 13.19
C CYS A 218 12.27 22.76 11.66
N HIS A 219 11.07 22.55 11.12
CA HIS A 219 10.81 22.52 9.67
C HIS A 219 9.91 23.67 9.21
N GLU A 220 9.74 24.70 10.05
CA GLU A 220 8.94 25.87 9.74
C GLU A 220 9.53 26.59 8.53
N GLN A 221 8.73 26.79 7.47
CA GLN A 221 9.14 27.39 6.22
C GLN A 221 10.26 26.67 5.44
N GLU A 222 10.71 25.50 5.89
CA GLU A 222 11.65 24.64 5.16
C GLU A 222 10.92 23.74 4.17
N ILE A 223 9.94 22.98 4.67
CA ILE A 223 9.15 22.03 3.90
C ILE A 223 7.72 21.98 4.44
N GLN A 224 6.71 21.80 3.57
CA GLN A 224 5.34 21.54 4.00
C GLN A 224 5.17 20.07 4.32
N ILE A 225 4.95 19.73 5.57
CA ILE A 225 4.61 18.37 6.01
C ILE A 225 3.09 18.21 5.97
N CYS A 226 2.61 17.12 5.36
CA CYS A 226 1.20 16.74 5.35
C CYS A 226 1.06 15.26 5.70
N VAL A 227 0.32 14.95 6.77
CA VAL A 227 0.04 13.60 7.22
C VAL A 227 -1.45 13.31 7.03
N ILE A 228 -1.76 12.29 6.20
CA ILE A 228 -3.12 12.04 5.72
C ILE A 228 -3.77 10.78 6.31
N GLY A 229 -3.06 10.05 7.14
CA GLY A 229 -3.49 8.77 7.70
C GLY A 229 -2.92 7.57 6.94
N HIS A 230 -2.57 6.53 7.69
CA HIS A 230 -1.98 5.30 7.15
C HIS A 230 -2.92 4.66 6.11
N TYR A 231 -4.13 4.31 6.56
CA TYR A 231 -5.17 3.73 5.70
C TYR A 231 -5.43 4.59 4.45
N GLN A 232 -5.61 5.89 4.64
CA GLN A 232 -5.97 6.80 3.56
C GLN A 232 -4.87 6.90 2.49
N SER A 233 -3.60 6.85 2.90
CA SER A 233 -2.48 6.90 1.95
C SER A 233 -2.39 5.63 1.09
N GLU A 234 -2.78 4.47 1.60
CA GLU A 234 -2.60 3.18 0.96
C GLU A 234 -3.89 2.54 0.42
N GLN A 235 -5.05 3.17 0.62
CA GLN A 235 -6.37 2.62 0.30
C GLN A 235 -6.54 2.17 -1.17
N PHE A 236 -5.71 2.69 -2.07
CA PHE A 236 -5.79 2.37 -3.50
C PHE A 236 -4.94 1.17 -3.94
N THR A 237 -4.27 0.50 -3.02
CA THR A 237 -3.37 -0.63 -3.32
C THR A 237 -4.08 -1.78 -4.04
N GLY A 238 -5.36 -2.02 -3.73
CA GLY A 238 -6.16 -3.03 -4.42
C GLY A 238 -6.32 -2.78 -5.93
N GLU A 239 -6.23 -1.52 -6.39
CA GLU A 239 -6.25 -1.19 -7.82
C GLU A 239 -4.98 -1.69 -8.52
N ILE A 240 -3.82 -1.63 -7.85
CA ILE A 240 -2.54 -2.13 -8.37
C ILE A 240 -2.64 -3.65 -8.55
N PHE A 241 -3.07 -4.37 -7.52
CA PHE A 241 -3.22 -5.82 -7.58
C PHE A 241 -4.16 -6.25 -8.71
N ARG A 242 -5.30 -5.56 -8.85
CA ARG A 242 -6.26 -5.82 -9.92
C ARG A 242 -5.63 -5.62 -11.31
N SER A 243 -4.90 -4.53 -11.52
CA SER A 243 -4.22 -4.28 -12.79
C SER A 243 -3.24 -5.40 -13.12
N ILE A 244 -2.37 -5.77 -12.19
CA ILE A 244 -1.37 -6.84 -12.41
C ILE A 244 -2.06 -8.17 -12.76
N ILE A 245 -3.10 -8.54 -12.00
CA ILE A 245 -3.79 -9.82 -12.23
C ILE A 245 -4.52 -9.81 -13.56
N GLN A 246 -5.24 -8.74 -13.89
CA GLN A 246 -6.02 -8.68 -15.14
C GLN A 246 -5.16 -8.50 -16.40
N GLU A 247 -3.99 -7.87 -16.30
CA GLU A 247 -3.02 -7.81 -17.41
C GLU A 247 -2.47 -9.20 -17.77
N ASN A 248 -2.23 -10.04 -16.77
CA ASN A 248 -1.74 -11.40 -16.98
C ASN A 248 -2.85 -12.43 -17.23
N PHE A 249 -4.03 -12.22 -16.65
CA PHE A 249 -5.18 -13.12 -16.66
C PHE A 249 -6.46 -12.31 -16.88
N PRO A 250 -6.78 -11.86 -18.10
CA PRO A 250 -7.89 -10.94 -18.37
C PRO A 250 -9.27 -11.43 -17.91
N ASP A 251 -9.50 -12.75 -17.93
CA ASP A 251 -10.76 -13.37 -17.52
C ASP A 251 -10.82 -13.70 -16.02
N ALA A 252 -9.74 -13.41 -15.26
CA ALA A 252 -9.69 -13.72 -13.85
C ALA A 252 -10.68 -12.85 -13.04
N LYS A 253 -11.46 -13.50 -12.19
CA LYS A 253 -12.36 -12.81 -11.28
C LYS A 253 -11.55 -12.10 -10.19
N CYS A 254 -11.61 -10.77 -10.17
CA CYS A 254 -10.97 -9.91 -9.17
C CYS A 254 -11.98 -8.95 -8.57
N CYS A 255 -12.13 -8.98 -7.25
CA CYS A 255 -12.99 -8.08 -6.49
C CYS A 255 -12.13 -7.26 -5.53
N ILE A 256 -12.30 -5.95 -5.50
CA ILE A 256 -11.75 -5.12 -4.41
C ILE A 256 -12.71 -5.25 -3.22
N SER A 257 -12.16 -5.42 -2.03
CA SER A 257 -12.94 -5.52 -0.79
C SER A 257 -13.76 -4.26 -0.55
N GLU A 258 -15.01 -4.45 -0.13
CA GLU A 258 -15.93 -3.38 0.29
C GLU A 258 -15.85 -3.11 1.79
N ILE A 259 -15.08 -3.92 2.52
CA ILE A 259 -14.90 -3.77 3.97
C ILE A 259 -13.89 -2.65 4.24
N ASN A 260 -14.34 -1.62 4.93
CA ASN A 260 -13.43 -0.60 5.47
C ASN A 260 -12.75 -1.17 6.71
N THR A 261 -11.43 -1.41 6.62
CA THR A 261 -10.63 -1.97 7.70
C THR A 261 -9.93 -0.90 8.55
N ASN A 262 -10.13 0.40 8.26
CA ASN A 262 -9.52 1.47 9.03
C ASN A 262 -10.00 1.44 10.50
N PRO A 263 -9.12 1.19 11.49
CA PRO A 263 -9.52 1.15 12.88
C PRO A 263 -9.63 2.54 13.53
N ILE A 264 -9.22 3.60 12.81
CA ILE A 264 -9.17 4.97 13.32
C ILE A 264 -10.41 5.73 12.87
N LEU A 265 -11.10 6.32 13.83
CA LEU A 265 -12.21 7.24 13.59
C LEU A 265 -11.76 8.69 13.79
N TYR A 266 -12.19 9.56 12.92
CA TYR A 266 -11.97 11.02 13.02
C TYR A 266 -13.31 11.65 13.42
N LEU A 267 -13.38 12.20 14.65
CA LEU A 267 -14.58 12.74 15.27
C LEU A 267 -14.50 14.27 15.44
#